data_b58c2f2b88a4300497de02bc96bd7593
#
_entry.id   b58c2f2b88a4300497de02bc96bd7593
#
_cell.length_a   1.000
_cell.length_b   1.000
_cell.length_c   1.000
_cell.angle_alpha   90.00
_cell.angle_beta   90.00
_cell.angle_gamma   90.00
#
_symmetry.space_group_name_H-M   'P 1'
#
loop_
_entity.id
_entity.type
_entity.pdbx_description
1 polymer ?
#
loop_
_entity_poly.entity_id
_entity_poly.type
_entity_poly.pdbx_seq_one_letter_code
_entity_poly.pdbx_strand_id
1 'polypeptide(L)'
;KIMAFFEKEIGVPYPWDKYYNVCGIDYMMGGMENTSLTTLTQGTLFTDASENLHSSRGLDAHELAHQWFGDLVTCRDWSHLWLNEGFATYYSLLYDKELLGTDDFKYRLQSNARGIFGNAKDTIPIVYQGYNNPMEQFSFRAYPKGGWVLHMLRSELGEDLFRKCVKTYLERHQYKTVVTQDLVEIFEELSGRSLSQFFDQWVYLSGYPEITVKYSWDELTQQVKLNVTQTQLTNEKRPFFKFKLPVKLVVGDKTHHKTIAISKDQEDFYLSLESAPSLVRFDPELTVLAKITFTPSEKMLIAQLGDQTDVIGRLEAVDKLGKKKNEVTLELLSKALNADSFFAVRTAAANGLAAMRTPESFAALQGALDQPDARVRQSVVRGLTKFYSDEAYNALKGIADREPNPDIRSEAIRGIAAYAKPELRNFLVRELATASYHHRIADSAIAGMRDQDDPFYVRPLLRHLKDAEDKFPSSGFSQALGTLAYLARHDEADDKTEVREFLIDHLDHLKERVAGAAIGALGELRDAKAIPILTTFTAADSDSPEGKSAQSAIDKIRKNVPPNSAPAEVNRLRSEVQDLEKQLKGLSDELKGMQARFKEALESRNAEEAPEEGKK
;
A
#
# COMPACT_ATOMS: atom_id res chain seq x y z
N LYS A 1 4.57 8.20 -26.04
CA LYS A 1 3.57 7.13 -25.95
C LYS A 1 2.32 7.58 -25.19
N ILE A 2 2.45 8.17 -23.99
CA ILE A 2 1.33 8.65 -23.17
C ILE A 2 0.52 9.70 -23.96
N MET A 3 1.17 10.73 -24.49
CA MET A 3 0.54 11.80 -25.29
C MET A 3 -0.30 11.24 -26.44
N ALA A 4 0.26 10.36 -27.27
CA ALA A 4 -0.45 9.76 -28.39
C ALA A 4 -1.67 8.91 -27.94
N PHE A 5 -1.58 8.27 -26.77
CA PHE A 5 -2.72 7.60 -26.17
C PHE A 5 -3.81 8.60 -25.76
N PHE A 6 -3.43 9.68 -25.09
CA PHE A 6 -4.41 10.69 -24.64
C PHE A 6 -5.07 11.43 -25.81
N GLU A 7 -4.33 11.80 -26.84
CA GLU A 7 -4.93 12.40 -28.05
C GLU A 7 -6.00 11.49 -28.68
N LYS A 8 -5.74 10.18 -28.72
CA LYS A 8 -6.69 9.18 -29.21
C LYS A 8 -7.87 8.99 -28.27
N GLU A 9 -7.62 8.86 -26.96
CA GLU A 9 -8.63 8.53 -25.96
C GLU A 9 -9.55 9.72 -25.65
N ILE A 10 -8.98 10.92 -25.56
CA ILE A 10 -9.67 12.19 -25.31
C ILE A 10 -10.36 12.69 -26.58
N GLY A 11 -9.74 12.47 -27.74
CA GLY A 11 -10.22 12.93 -29.04
C GLY A 11 -9.97 14.42 -29.29
N VAL A 12 -9.15 15.09 -28.47
CA VAL A 12 -8.69 16.47 -28.65
C VAL A 12 -7.16 16.44 -28.73
N PRO A 13 -6.53 17.01 -29.78
CA PRO A 13 -5.08 17.07 -29.89
C PRO A 13 -4.43 17.76 -28.67
N TYR A 14 -3.16 17.45 -28.43
CA TYR A 14 -2.37 18.15 -27.41
C TYR A 14 -2.36 19.66 -27.71
N PRO A 15 -2.77 20.52 -26.74
CA PRO A 15 -3.09 21.91 -27.05
C PRO A 15 -1.90 22.88 -27.08
N TRP A 16 -0.67 22.41 -26.76
CA TRP A 16 0.51 23.25 -26.62
C TRP A 16 1.59 22.88 -27.64
N ASP A 17 2.52 23.81 -27.95
CA ASP A 17 3.55 23.60 -28.97
C ASP A 17 4.63 22.59 -28.56
N LYS A 18 4.87 22.41 -27.25
CA LYS A 18 5.94 21.56 -26.70
C LYS A 18 5.56 21.00 -25.34
N TYR A 19 6.25 19.95 -24.92
CA TYR A 19 6.10 19.37 -23.59
C TYR A 19 7.47 18.96 -23.03
N TYR A 20 7.76 19.38 -21.81
CA TYR A 20 8.97 19.04 -21.07
C TYR A 20 8.66 18.54 -19.67
N ASN A 21 9.57 17.74 -19.11
CA ASN A 21 9.60 17.35 -17.72
C ASN A 21 10.87 17.89 -17.06
N VAL A 22 10.75 18.41 -15.84
CA VAL A 22 11.87 18.81 -14.98
C VAL A 22 11.74 18.12 -13.64
N CYS A 23 12.81 17.45 -13.19
CA CYS A 23 12.84 16.82 -11.87
C CYS A 23 13.45 17.77 -10.85
N GLY A 24 12.68 18.15 -9.83
CA GLY A 24 13.12 18.95 -8.70
C GLY A 24 13.70 18.10 -7.57
N ILE A 25 14.83 18.54 -7.01
CA ILE A 25 15.39 17.96 -5.79
C ILE A 25 14.59 18.52 -4.60
N ASP A 26 14.25 17.63 -3.66
CA ASP A 26 13.44 17.96 -2.47
C ASP A 26 12.09 18.62 -2.80
N TYR A 27 11.57 18.40 -3.99
CA TYR A 27 10.24 18.87 -4.37
C TYR A 27 9.18 18.21 -3.48
N MET A 28 8.35 19.02 -2.84
CA MET A 28 7.44 18.56 -1.78
C MET A 28 6.21 17.80 -2.31
N MET A 29 5.84 18.01 -3.58
CA MET A 29 4.74 17.32 -4.24
C MET A 29 5.26 16.14 -5.08
N GLY A 30 4.35 15.28 -5.55
CA GLY A 30 4.70 14.25 -6.53
C GLY A 30 5.06 14.87 -7.86
N GLY A 31 4.17 15.69 -8.39
CA GLY A 31 4.30 16.46 -9.60
C GLY A 31 3.56 17.78 -9.51
N MET A 32 3.67 18.57 -10.56
CA MET A 32 2.91 19.79 -10.80
C MET A 32 2.78 19.97 -12.31
N GLU A 33 1.58 20.14 -12.76
CA GLU A 33 1.18 20.19 -14.16
C GLU A 33 1.53 21.50 -14.88
N ASN A 34 2.52 22.27 -14.45
CA ASN A 34 2.85 23.55 -15.10
C ASN A 34 2.74 23.44 -16.62
N THR A 35 1.91 24.29 -17.21
CA THR A 35 1.55 24.23 -18.64
C THR A 35 2.76 24.05 -19.53
N SER A 36 2.82 22.96 -20.29
CA SER A 36 3.88 22.55 -21.19
C SER A 36 5.25 22.21 -20.55
N LEU A 37 5.41 22.34 -19.21
CA LEU A 37 6.64 22.06 -18.48
C LEU A 37 6.32 21.47 -17.11
N THR A 38 6.02 20.18 -17.07
CA THR A 38 5.70 19.45 -15.83
C THR A 38 6.91 19.40 -14.89
N THR A 39 6.70 19.76 -13.64
CA THR A 39 7.67 19.54 -12.57
C THR A 39 7.40 18.20 -11.90
N LEU A 40 8.43 17.38 -11.72
CA LEU A 40 8.35 16.07 -11.09
C LEU A 40 9.28 15.98 -9.89
N THR A 41 8.90 15.16 -8.91
CA THR A 41 9.80 14.83 -7.80
C THR A 41 10.98 13.98 -8.25
N GLN A 42 12.12 14.13 -7.58
CA GLN A 42 13.28 13.25 -7.78
C GLN A 42 12.98 11.74 -7.56
N GLY A 43 11.89 11.41 -6.87
CA GLY A 43 11.42 10.04 -6.68
C GLY A 43 11.01 9.34 -7.98
N THR A 44 10.83 10.09 -9.09
CA THR A 44 10.59 9.53 -10.43
C THR A 44 11.85 9.02 -11.11
N LEU A 45 13.03 9.38 -10.58
CA LEU A 45 14.31 8.90 -11.07
C LEU A 45 14.71 7.62 -10.33
N PHE A 46 15.05 6.58 -11.04
CA PHE A 46 15.49 5.29 -10.54
C PHE A 46 16.38 4.59 -11.57
N THR A 47 17.05 3.52 -11.16
CA THR A 47 17.91 2.74 -12.04
C THR A 47 17.22 1.44 -12.47
N ASP A 48 17.72 0.82 -13.54
CA ASP A 48 17.21 -0.48 -14.02
C ASP A 48 17.33 -1.59 -12.96
N ALA A 49 18.25 -1.44 -11.99
CA ALA A 49 18.39 -2.38 -10.88
C ALA A 49 17.13 -2.45 -9.98
N SER A 50 16.28 -1.41 -9.98
CA SER A 50 15.01 -1.41 -9.26
C SER A 50 13.90 -2.24 -9.96
N GLU A 51 14.16 -2.69 -11.17
CA GLU A 51 13.22 -3.47 -11.99
C GLU A 51 11.83 -2.82 -12.05
N ASN A 52 10.78 -3.61 -11.77
CA ASN A 52 9.40 -3.13 -11.78
C ASN A 52 8.87 -2.70 -10.39
N LEU A 53 9.75 -2.53 -9.39
CA LEU A 53 9.37 -1.97 -8.09
C LEU A 53 9.08 -0.47 -8.17
N HIS A 54 9.75 0.25 -9.07
CA HIS A 54 9.55 1.67 -9.29
C HIS A 54 9.09 1.96 -10.72
N SER A 55 8.29 3.00 -10.88
CA SER A 55 7.85 3.51 -12.17
C SER A 55 7.36 4.95 -12.03
N SER A 56 7.84 5.84 -12.89
CA SER A 56 7.31 7.21 -13.00
C SER A 56 6.00 7.27 -13.78
N ARG A 57 5.70 6.22 -14.56
CA ARG A 57 4.63 6.20 -15.57
C ARG A 57 3.28 6.72 -15.08
N GLY A 58 2.84 6.31 -13.88
CA GLY A 58 1.56 6.73 -13.33
C GLY A 58 1.51 8.22 -13.07
N LEU A 59 2.60 8.78 -12.53
CA LEU A 59 2.74 10.20 -12.29
C LEU A 59 2.91 10.97 -13.61
N ASP A 60 3.80 10.52 -14.50
CA ASP A 60 3.97 11.12 -15.83
C ASP A 60 2.63 11.20 -16.60
N ALA A 61 1.81 10.15 -16.50
CA ALA A 61 0.49 10.12 -17.15
C ALA A 61 -0.50 11.07 -16.45
N HIS A 62 -0.45 11.16 -15.13
CA HIS A 62 -1.29 12.08 -14.36
C HIS A 62 -0.99 13.54 -14.74
N GLU A 63 0.26 13.95 -14.65
CA GLU A 63 0.69 15.31 -14.97
C GLU A 63 0.47 15.67 -16.45
N LEU A 64 0.64 14.71 -17.36
CA LEU A 64 0.35 14.95 -18.78
C LEU A 64 -1.16 15.08 -19.05
N ALA A 65 -2.02 14.34 -18.33
CA ALA A 65 -3.46 14.46 -18.48
C ALA A 65 -3.98 15.85 -18.07
N HIS A 66 -3.34 16.47 -17.10
CA HIS A 66 -3.64 17.83 -16.69
C HIS A 66 -3.49 18.86 -17.82
N GLN A 67 -2.69 18.61 -18.84
CA GLN A 67 -2.55 19.53 -19.97
C GLN A 67 -3.89 19.78 -20.70
N TRP A 68 -4.86 18.85 -20.54
CA TRP A 68 -6.26 19.03 -20.96
C TRP A 68 -7.16 19.38 -19.77
N PHE A 69 -7.00 18.68 -18.63
CA PHE A 69 -7.86 18.79 -17.46
C PHE A 69 -7.14 19.52 -16.31
N GLY A 70 -7.13 20.82 -16.37
CA GLY A 70 -6.40 21.73 -15.46
C GLY A 70 -5.84 22.91 -16.21
N ASP A 71 -5.16 22.69 -17.32
CA ASP A 71 -4.52 23.74 -18.12
C ASP A 71 -5.42 24.25 -19.26
N LEU A 72 -5.91 23.35 -20.13
CA LEU A 72 -6.81 23.75 -21.22
C LEU A 72 -8.19 24.16 -20.70
N VAL A 73 -8.72 23.42 -19.73
CA VAL A 73 -9.96 23.69 -19.01
C VAL A 73 -9.65 23.64 -17.51
N THR A 74 -9.86 24.74 -16.80
CA THR A 74 -9.45 24.90 -15.41
C THR A 74 -10.68 24.97 -14.49
N CYS A 75 -10.65 24.35 -13.33
CA CYS A 75 -11.69 24.56 -12.32
C CYS A 75 -11.75 26.04 -11.89
N ARG A 76 -12.96 26.59 -11.74
CA ARG A 76 -13.16 28.02 -11.39
C ARG A 76 -12.70 28.37 -9.99
N ASP A 77 -12.88 27.46 -9.05
CA ASP A 77 -12.47 27.59 -7.67
C ASP A 77 -12.11 26.20 -7.08
N TRP A 78 -11.47 26.21 -5.94
CA TRP A 78 -10.95 24.98 -5.32
C TRP A 78 -12.02 23.97 -4.90
N SER A 79 -13.28 24.37 -4.77
CA SER A 79 -14.38 23.42 -4.49
C SER A 79 -14.63 22.45 -5.65
N HIS A 80 -14.22 22.83 -6.86
CA HIS A 80 -14.35 22.03 -8.08
C HIS A 80 -13.03 21.38 -8.52
N LEU A 81 -12.02 21.31 -7.66
CA LEU A 81 -10.70 20.76 -7.95
C LEU A 81 -10.73 19.34 -8.53
N TRP A 82 -11.77 18.56 -8.23
CA TRP A 82 -11.93 17.21 -8.78
C TRP A 82 -12.05 17.18 -10.32
N LEU A 83 -12.44 18.30 -10.96
CA LEU A 83 -12.47 18.42 -12.43
C LEU A 83 -11.06 18.44 -13.04
N ASN A 84 -10.05 18.83 -12.26
CA ASN A 84 -8.65 18.69 -12.63
C ASN A 84 -8.15 17.31 -12.18
N GLU A 85 -8.11 17.07 -10.90
CA GLU A 85 -7.44 15.93 -10.26
C GLU A 85 -8.13 14.58 -10.50
N GLY A 86 -9.45 14.58 -10.50
CA GLY A 86 -10.24 13.38 -10.77
C GLY A 86 -10.05 12.88 -12.20
N PHE A 87 -10.03 13.80 -13.16
CA PHE A 87 -9.74 13.49 -14.56
C PHE A 87 -8.29 12.98 -14.71
N ALA A 88 -7.30 13.69 -14.20
CA ALA A 88 -5.90 13.28 -14.30
C ALA A 88 -5.67 11.90 -13.63
N THR A 89 -6.25 11.67 -12.46
CA THR A 89 -6.22 10.37 -11.79
C THR A 89 -6.86 9.26 -12.64
N TYR A 90 -8.02 9.52 -13.24
CA TYR A 90 -8.69 8.50 -14.02
C TYR A 90 -7.99 8.20 -15.36
N TYR A 91 -7.51 9.24 -16.05
CA TYR A 91 -6.82 9.08 -17.33
C TYR A 91 -5.46 8.41 -17.17
N SER A 92 -4.76 8.61 -16.05
CA SER A 92 -3.55 7.84 -15.74
C SER A 92 -3.84 6.34 -15.59
N LEU A 93 -4.98 5.97 -14.97
CA LEU A 93 -5.42 4.57 -14.89
C LEU A 93 -5.81 3.99 -16.25
N LEU A 94 -6.41 4.79 -17.14
CA LEU A 94 -6.73 4.36 -18.51
C LEU A 94 -5.47 4.10 -19.32
N TYR A 95 -4.43 4.90 -19.13
CA TYR A 95 -3.13 4.62 -19.74
C TYR A 95 -2.50 3.33 -19.21
N ASP A 96 -2.59 3.08 -17.91
CA ASP A 96 -2.15 1.80 -17.33
C ASP A 96 -2.96 0.62 -17.89
N LYS A 97 -4.27 0.77 -18.13
CA LYS A 97 -5.10 -0.23 -18.80
C LYS A 97 -4.61 -0.56 -20.21
N GLU A 98 -4.27 0.46 -20.99
CA GLU A 98 -3.74 0.30 -22.37
C GLU A 98 -2.39 -0.43 -22.37
N LEU A 99 -1.53 -0.14 -21.41
CA LEU A 99 -0.16 -0.66 -21.39
C LEU A 99 -0.03 -2.00 -20.67
N LEU A 100 -0.74 -2.19 -19.56
CA LEU A 100 -0.59 -3.32 -18.63
C LEU A 100 -1.79 -4.28 -18.64
N GLY A 101 -2.88 -3.89 -19.31
CA GLY A 101 -4.09 -4.69 -19.41
C GLY A 101 -5.14 -4.44 -18.32
N THR A 102 -6.27 -5.11 -18.50
CA THR A 102 -7.48 -4.91 -17.68
C THR A 102 -7.28 -5.34 -16.23
N ASP A 103 -6.51 -6.38 -15.95
CA ASP A 103 -6.27 -6.86 -14.60
C ASP A 103 -5.49 -5.84 -13.75
N ASP A 104 -4.48 -5.18 -14.33
CA ASP A 104 -3.72 -4.11 -13.64
C ASP A 104 -4.63 -2.89 -13.39
N PHE A 105 -5.45 -2.51 -14.37
CA PHE A 105 -6.44 -1.44 -14.21
C PHE A 105 -7.42 -1.74 -13.06
N LYS A 106 -8.03 -2.92 -13.03
CA LYS A 106 -8.96 -3.32 -11.97
C LYS A 106 -8.27 -3.34 -10.59
N TYR A 107 -7.04 -3.85 -10.53
CA TYR A 107 -6.25 -3.87 -9.30
C TYR A 107 -5.99 -2.47 -8.75
N ARG A 108 -5.59 -1.52 -9.62
CA ARG A 108 -5.37 -0.12 -9.23
C ARG A 108 -6.66 0.59 -8.84
N LEU A 109 -7.73 0.37 -9.59
CA LEU A 109 -9.05 0.92 -9.30
C LEU A 109 -9.55 0.42 -7.92
N GLN A 110 -9.38 -0.88 -7.62
CA GLN A 110 -9.69 -1.43 -6.30
C GLN A 110 -8.78 -0.84 -5.20
N SER A 111 -7.51 -0.63 -5.49
CA SER A 111 -6.58 0.02 -4.55
C SER A 111 -7.04 1.43 -4.19
N ASN A 112 -7.48 2.21 -5.19
CA ASN A 112 -8.07 3.53 -4.98
C ASN A 112 -9.34 3.45 -4.12
N ALA A 113 -10.23 2.48 -4.39
CA ALA A 113 -11.42 2.26 -3.57
C ALA A 113 -11.07 1.93 -2.11
N ARG A 114 -10.08 1.08 -1.87
CA ARG A 114 -9.59 0.76 -0.50
C ARG A 114 -9.07 2.00 0.22
N GLY A 115 -8.36 2.88 -0.48
CA GLY A 115 -7.92 4.18 0.06
C GLY A 115 -9.10 5.07 0.46
N ILE A 116 -10.15 5.14 -0.37
CA ILE A 116 -11.39 5.87 -0.06
C ILE A 116 -12.07 5.26 1.17
N PHE A 117 -12.20 3.92 1.23
CA PHE A 117 -12.83 3.21 2.35
C PHE A 117 -12.08 3.36 3.68
N GLY A 118 -10.77 3.66 3.65
CA GLY A 118 -9.98 4.02 4.83
C GLY A 118 -10.44 5.30 5.52
N ASN A 119 -11.18 6.17 4.80
CA ASN A 119 -11.68 7.45 5.27
C ASN A 119 -13.19 7.41 5.61
N ALA A 120 -13.67 6.31 6.19
CA ALA A 120 -15.10 6.08 6.46
C ALA A 120 -15.79 7.15 7.33
N LYS A 121 -15.03 7.89 8.14
CA LYS A 121 -15.55 8.97 9.00
C LYS A 121 -15.67 10.33 8.29
N ASP A 122 -15.17 10.44 7.07
CA ASP A 122 -15.25 11.69 6.33
C ASP A 122 -16.69 12.00 5.92
N THR A 123 -17.15 13.20 6.25
CA THR A 123 -18.52 13.70 5.99
C THR A 123 -18.53 14.86 5.01
N ILE A 124 -17.40 15.12 4.34
CA ILE A 124 -17.25 16.20 3.37
C ILE A 124 -17.52 15.65 1.95
N PRO A 125 -18.33 16.33 1.14
CA PRO A 125 -18.54 15.95 -0.27
C PRO A 125 -17.31 16.26 -1.15
N ILE A 126 -17.32 15.82 -2.40
CA ILE A 126 -16.28 16.20 -3.39
C ILE A 126 -16.31 17.70 -3.63
N VAL A 127 -17.49 18.24 -3.97
CA VAL A 127 -17.69 19.69 -4.11
C VAL A 127 -18.05 20.28 -2.75
N TYR A 128 -17.11 21.00 -2.17
CA TYR A 128 -17.27 21.57 -0.83
C TYR A 128 -16.74 23.01 -0.78
N GLN A 129 -17.61 23.97 -0.48
CA GLN A 129 -17.28 25.41 -0.42
C GLN A 129 -16.86 25.89 0.97
N GLY A 130 -17.01 25.05 2.01
CA GLY A 130 -16.75 25.44 3.40
C GLY A 130 -15.30 25.23 3.85
N TYR A 131 -14.32 25.20 2.92
CA TYR A 131 -12.90 25.09 3.26
C TYR A 131 -12.32 26.43 3.75
N ASN A 132 -11.40 26.35 4.70
CA ASN A 132 -10.66 27.52 5.19
C ASN A 132 -9.32 27.71 4.43
N ASN A 133 -8.72 26.62 3.99
CA ASN A 133 -7.46 26.62 3.25
C ASN A 133 -7.64 25.77 1.98
N PRO A 134 -7.22 26.26 0.79
CA PRO A 134 -7.26 25.48 -0.46
C PRO A 134 -6.64 24.08 -0.36
N MET A 135 -5.58 23.89 0.43
CA MET A 135 -4.93 22.60 0.63
C MET A 135 -5.86 21.52 1.21
N GLU A 136 -6.96 21.87 1.85
CA GLU A 136 -7.96 20.92 2.35
C GLU A 136 -8.71 20.20 1.20
N GLN A 137 -8.69 20.76 0.00
CA GLN A 137 -9.31 20.19 -1.19
C GLN A 137 -8.40 19.12 -1.86
N PHE A 138 -7.07 19.21 -1.68
CA PHE A 138 -6.10 18.24 -2.17
C PHE A 138 -6.16 16.94 -1.35
N SER A 139 -7.17 16.13 -1.59
CA SER A 139 -7.48 14.98 -0.77
C SER A 139 -8.00 13.81 -1.61
N PHE A 140 -8.17 12.64 -0.98
CA PHE A 140 -8.78 11.48 -1.64
C PHE A 140 -10.14 11.77 -2.30
N ARG A 141 -10.81 12.86 -1.95
CA ARG A 141 -12.09 13.27 -2.53
C ARG A 141 -11.92 13.77 -3.97
N ALA A 142 -10.95 14.67 -4.19
CA ALA A 142 -10.68 15.20 -5.52
C ALA A 142 -10.01 14.15 -6.43
N TYR A 143 -9.03 13.41 -5.93
CA TYR A 143 -8.22 12.45 -6.68
C TYR A 143 -8.94 11.10 -6.90
N PRO A 144 -8.79 10.09 -6.03
CA PRO A 144 -9.34 8.76 -6.32
C PRO A 144 -10.87 8.73 -6.34
N LYS A 145 -11.58 9.49 -5.48
CA LYS A 145 -13.05 9.48 -5.52
C LYS A 145 -13.57 10.22 -6.74
N GLY A 146 -12.95 11.35 -7.15
CA GLY A 146 -13.24 12.03 -8.41
C GLY A 146 -13.03 11.10 -9.61
N GLY A 147 -11.89 10.39 -9.65
CA GLY A 147 -11.62 9.38 -10.66
C GLY A 147 -12.67 8.25 -10.71
N TRP A 148 -13.14 7.79 -9.56
CA TRP A 148 -14.21 6.80 -9.46
C TRP A 148 -15.56 7.32 -9.98
N VAL A 149 -15.89 8.60 -9.77
CA VAL A 149 -17.11 9.21 -10.34
C VAL A 149 -17.06 9.13 -11.86
N LEU A 150 -15.93 9.47 -12.48
CA LEU A 150 -15.76 9.36 -13.94
C LEU A 150 -15.84 7.90 -14.41
N HIS A 151 -15.26 6.96 -13.67
CA HIS A 151 -15.35 5.55 -13.98
C HIS A 151 -16.78 5.00 -13.95
N MET A 152 -17.56 5.39 -12.91
CA MET A 152 -18.98 5.02 -12.82
C MET A 152 -19.81 5.62 -13.96
N LEU A 153 -19.57 6.88 -14.34
CA LEU A 153 -20.20 7.50 -15.51
C LEU A 153 -19.88 6.75 -16.81
N ARG A 154 -18.60 6.40 -17.01
CA ARG A 154 -18.16 5.63 -18.17
C ARG A 154 -18.81 4.25 -18.20
N SER A 155 -18.92 3.58 -17.05
CA SER A 155 -19.58 2.27 -16.94
C SER A 155 -21.09 2.35 -17.23
N GLU A 156 -21.75 3.44 -16.85
CA GLU A 156 -23.20 3.62 -17.05
C GLU A 156 -23.56 4.05 -18.48
N LEU A 157 -22.75 4.93 -19.08
CA LEU A 157 -23.01 5.50 -20.41
C LEU A 157 -22.41 4.67 -21.55
N GLY A 158 -21.40 3.87 -21.24
CA GLY A 158 -20.60 3.15 -22.24
C GLY A 158 -19.45 4.00 -22.79
N GLU A 159 -18.48 3.31 -23.37
CA GLU A 159 -17.20 3.88 -23.82
C GLU A 159 -17.36 5.03 -24.81
N ASP A 160 -18.14 4.83 -25.89
CA ASP A 160 -18.22 5.79 -26.99
C ASP A 160 -18.94 7.08 -26.60
N LEU A 161 -20.05 6.95 -25.83
CA LEU A 161 -20.78 8.12 -25.37
C LEU A 161 -19.98 8.92 -24.34
N PHE A 162 -19.32 8.23 -23.41
CA PHE A 162 -18.44 8.89 -22.43
C PHE A 162 -17.34 9.69 -23.13
N ARG A 163 -16.62 9.09 -24.10
CA ARG A 163 -15.59 9.79 -24.89
C ARG A 163 -16.15 11.00 -25.62
N LYS A 164 -17.32 10.85 -26.23
CA LYS A 164 -18.00 11.97 -26.92
C LYS A 164 -18.32 13.11 -25.95
N CYS A 165 -18.82 12.80 -24.74
CA CYS A 165 -19.11 13.80 -23.72
C CYS A 165 -17.84 14.54 -23.28
N VAL A 166 -16.76 13.82 -22.97
CA VAL A 166 -15.49 14.42 -22.56
C VAL A 166 -14.90 15.30 -23.67
N LYS A 167 -14.88 14.81 -24.91
CA LYS A 167 -14.42 15.61 -26.06
C LYS A 167 -15.21 16.91 -26.18
N THR A 168 -16.54 16.82 -26.16
CA THR A 168 -17.41 18.01 -26.29
C THR A 168 -17.22 18.97 -25.14
N TYR A 169 -17.01 18.45 -23.90
CA TYR A 169 -16.72 19.28 -22.73
C TYR A 169 -15.44 20.10 -22.93
N LEU A 170 -14.35 19.48 -23.38
CA LEU A 170 -13.09 20.18 -23.65
C LEU A 170 -13.24 21.18 -24.81
N GLU A 171 -13.86 20.81 -25.92
CA GLU A 171 -14.05 21.69 -27.08
C GLU A 171 -14.88 22.93 -26.77
N ARG A 172 -15.93 22.82 -25.92
CA ARG A 172 -16.79 23.97 -25.53
C ARG A 172 -16.15 24.89 -24.51
N HIS A 173 -15.30 24.33 -23.63
CA HIS A 173 -14.75 25.05 -22.48
C HIS A 173 -13.25 25.31 -22.57
N GLN A 174 -12.59 25.01 -23.71
CA GLN A 174 -11.17 25.30 -23.88
C GLN A 174 -10.84 26.78 -23.56
N TYR A 175 -9.77 26.97 -22.82
CA TYR A 175 -9.29 28.29 -22.34
C TYR A 175 -10.28 29.00 -21.39
N LYS A 176 -11.17 28.26 -20.74
CA LYS A 176 -12.14 28.82 -19.79
C LYS A 176 -12.04 28.12 -18.43
N THR A 177 -12.63 28.77 -17.43
CA THR A 177 -12.86 28.17 -16.13
C THR A 177 -14.25 27.53 -16.05
N VAL A 178 -14.38 26.41 -15.34
CA VAL A 178 -15.58 25.59 -15.26
C VAL A 178 -15.93 25.21 -13.83
N VAL A 179 -17.19 24.85 -13.66
CA VAL A 179 -17.72 24.22 -12.45
C VAL A 179 -18.31 22.87 -12.79
N THR A 180 -18.63 22.07 -11.78
CA THR A 180 -19.22 20.74 -11.99
C THR A 180 -20.47 20.76 -12.85
N GLN A 181 -21.29 21.81 -12.76
CA GLN A 181 -22.51 21.94 -13.56
C GLN A 181 -22.25 22.02 -15.07
N ASP A 182 -21.14 22.66 -15.48
CA ASP A 182 -20.76 22.72 -16.91
C ASP A 182 -20.49 21.32 -17.49
N LEU A 183 -19.90 20.42 -16.67
CA LEU A 183 -19.72 19.02 -17.06
C LEU A 183 -21.05 18.28 -17.12
N VAL A 184 -21.92 18.45 -16.11
CA VAL A 184 -23.24 17.80 -16.03
C VAL A 184 -24.07 18.13 -17.26
N GLU A 185 -24.16 19.41 -17.65
CA GLU A 185 -24.95 19.87 -18.81
C GLU A 185 -24.55 19.17 -20.11
N ILE A 186 -23.25 19.01 -20.35
CA ILE A 186 -22.77 18.28 -21.53
C ILE A 186 -23.18 16.81 -21.51
N PHE A 187 -23.03 16.17 -20.35
CA PHE A 187 -23.35 14.75 -20.20
C PHE A 187 -24.86 14.49 -20.29
N GLU A 188 -25.70 15.36 -19.73
CA GLU A 188 -27.15 15.29 -19.86
C GLU A 188 -27.61 15.56 -21.29
N GLU A 189 -27.10 16.61 -21.94
CA GLU A 189 -27.40 16.94 -23.34
C GLU A 189 -27.12 15.77 -24.29
N LEU A 190 -25.92 15.20 -24.21
CA LEU A 190 -25.49 14.16 -25.14
C LEU A 190 -26.07 12.77 -24.84
N SER A 191 -26.36 12.48 -23.57
CA SER A 191 -26.97 11.21 -23.17
C SER A 191 -28.50 11.20 -23.29
N GLY A 192 -29.13 12.37 -23.29
CA GLY A 192 -30.59 12.52 -23.23
C GLY A 192 -31.18 12.04 -21.90
N ARG A 193 -30.38 11.97 -20.83
CA ARG A 193 -30.77 11.47 -19.51
C ARG A 193 -30.52 12.55 -18.46
N SER A 194 -31.38 12.65 -17.44
CA SER A 194 -31.02 13.41 -16.24
C SER A 194 -30.00 12.62 -15.42
N LEU A 195 -28.91 13.28 -15.04
CA LEU A 195 -27.85 12.77 -14.20
C LEU A 195 -27.86 13.46 -12.82
N SER A 196 -28.87 14.28 -12.53
CA SER A 196 -28.97 15.03 -11.27
C SER A 196 -28.83 14.12 -10.05
N GLN A 197 -29.58 12.99 -10.00
CA GLN A 197 -29.51 12.04 -8.88
C GLN A 197 -28.13 11.42 -8.73
N PHE A 198 -27.43 11.17 -9.84
CA PHE A 198 -26.07 10.65 -9.81
C PHE A 198 -25.10 11.66 -9.20
N PHE A 199 -25.08 12.90 -9.70
CA PHE A 199 -24.15 13.94 -9.22
C PHE A 199 -24.49 14.37 -7.78
N ASP A 200 -25.76 14.49 -7.42
CA ASP A 200 -26.18 14.77 -6.04
C ASP A 200 -25.56 13.73 -5.09
N GLN A 201 -25.72 12.44 -5.40
CA GLN A 201 -25.31 11.35 -4.56
C GLN A 201 -23.78 11.19 -4.47
N TRP A 202 -23.06 11.32 -5.59
CA TRP A 202 -21.65 10.98 -5.66
C TRP A 202 -20.70 12.17 -5.52
N VAL A 203 -21.19 13.39 -5.82
CA VAL A 203 -20.37 14.60 -5.87
C VAL A 203 -20.74 15.62 -4.80
N TYR A 204 -22.05 15.90 -4.64
CA TYR A 204 -22.55 16.92 -3.72
C TYR A 204 -22.91 16.38 -2.32
N LEU A 205 -23.05 15.07 -2.17
CA LEU A 205 -23.20 14.42 -0.87
C LEU A 205 -21.95 13.60 -0.51
N SER A 206 -21.77 13.34 0.79
CA SER A 206 -20.58 12.68 1.29
C SER A 206 -20.70 11.16 1.33
N GLY A 207 -19.54 10.49 1.46
CA GLY A 207 -19.50 9.04 1.72
C GLY A 207 -19.59 8.19 0.46
N TYR A 208 -19.93 6.94 0.67
CA TYR A 208 -20.11 5.86 -0.32
C TYR A 208 -21.01 4.77 0.31
N PRO A 209 -21.66 3.91 -0.48
CA PRO A 209 -22.47 2.83 0.07
C PRO A 209 -21.59 1.75 0.72
N GLU A 210 -21.92 1.39 1.96
CA GLU A 210 -21.41 0.20 2.63
C GLU A 210 -22.55 -0.81 2.69
N ILE A 211 -22.39 -1.95 2.03
CA ILE A 211 -23.46 -2.96 1.98
C ILE A 211 -22.99 -4.27 2.59
N THR A 212 -23.89 -4.91 3.33
CA THR A 212 -23.76 -6.28 3.77
C THR A 212 -24.75 -7.15 3.01
N VAL A 213 -24.25 -8.20 2.39
CA VAL A 213 -25.07 -9.15 1.63
C VAL A 213 -25.11 -10.49 2.35
N LYS A 214 -26.32 -10.96 2.67
CA LYS A 214 -26.58 -12.32 3.14
C LYS A 214 -27.12 -13.14 1.98
N TYR A 215 -26.59 -14.33 1.80
CA TYR A 215 -26.94 -15.27 0.75
C TYR A 215 -27.58 -16.52 1.33
N SER A 216 -28.65 -17.01 0.68
CA SER A 216 -29.17 -18.34 0.89
C SER A 216 -29.66 -18.93 -0.43
N TRP A 217 -29.63 -20.26 -0.51
CA TRP A 217 -30.20 -21.04 -1.59
C TRP A 217 -31.41 -21.81 -1.08
N ASP A 218 -32.51 -21.75 -1.82
CA ASP A 218 -33.70 -22.53 -1.56
C ASP A 218 -33.87 -23.61 -2.65
N GLU A 219 -33.69 -24.87 -2.24
CA GLU A 219 -33.76 -26.02 -3.13
C GLU A 219 -35.16 -26.28 -3.68
N LEU A 220 -36.19 -25.94 -2.89
CA LEU A 220 -37.60 -26.19 -3.29
C LEU A 220 -38.05 -25.22 -4.37
N THR A 221 -37.70 -23.94 -4.22
CA THR A 221 -38.06 -22.89 -5.18
C THR A 221 -37.03 -22.67 -6.25
N GLN A 222 -35.87 -23.32 -6.16
CA GLN A 222 -34.69 -23.12 -7.04
C GLN A 222 -34.32 -21.64 -7.16
N GLN A 223 -34.23 -20.95 -6.01
CA GLN A 223 -33.95 -19.53 -5.95
C GLN A 223 -32.78 -19.22 -5.02
N VAL A 224 -31.93 -18.32 -5.49
CA VAL A 224 -31.03 -17.56 -4.63
C VAL A 224 -31.79 -16.43 -4.01
N LYS A 225 -31.74 -16.30 -2.70
CA LYS A 225 -32.15 -15.11 -1.99
C LYS A 225 -30.92 -14.30 -1.58
N LEU A 226 -30.88 -13.01 -1.97
CA LEU A 226 -29.89 -12.03 -1.52
C LEU A 226 -30.59 -10.99 -0.65
N ASN A 227 -30.29 -10.96 0.63
CA ASN A 227 -30.70 -9.86 1.51
C ASN A 227 -29.58 -8.83 1.55
N VAL A 228 -29.83 -7.64 1.05
CA VAL A 228 -28.87 -6.54 0.95
C VAL A 228 -29.26 -5.47 1.96
N THR A 229 -28.34 -5.10 2.82
CA THR A 229 -28.52 -4.03 3.82
C THR A 229 -27.44 -2.99 3.64
N GLN A 230 -27.81 -1.71 3.53
CA GLN A 230 -26.88 -0.57 3.58
C GLN A 230 -26.54 -0.28 5.04
N THR A 231 -25.25 -0.36 5.39
CA THR A 231 -24.77 -0.33 6.79
C THR A 231 -24.00 0.94 7.16
N GLN A 232 -23.78 1.86 6.20
CA GLN A 232 -23.16 3.15 6.49
C GLN A 232 -24.04 3.99 7.43
N LEU A 233 -23.40 4.79 8.27
CA LEU A 233 -24.11 5.79 9.05
C LEU A 233 -24.77 6.82 8.11
N THR A 234 -26.09 6.97 8.23
CA THR A 234 -26.88 7.89 7.40
C THR A 234 -27.24 9.16 8.14
N ASN A 235 -27.22 10.27 7.42
CA ASN A 235 -27.73 11.57 7.87
C ASN A 235 -28.06 12.43 6.62
N GLU A 236 -28.44 13.69 6.81
CA GLU A 236 -28.75 14.59 5.68
C GLU A 236 -27.62 14.75 4.66
N LYS A 237 -26.35 14.63 5.10
CA LYS A 237 -25.15 14.72 4.24
C LYS A 237 -24.67 13.37 3.70
N ARG A 238 -25.20 12.27 4.20
CA ARG A 238 -24.86 10.90 3.81
C ARG A 238 -26.14 10.06 3.74
N PRO A 239 -26.82 10.04 2.59
CA PRO A 239 -28.09 9.32 2.42
C PRO A 239 -27.88 7.81 2.25
N PHE A 240 -29.00 7.09 2.11
CA PHE A 240 -29.00 5.80 1.43
C PHE A 240 -28.73 6.00 -0.05
N PHE A 241 -27.85 5.17 -0.58
CA PHE A 241 -27.45 5.24 -1.99
C PHE A 241 -28.40 4.43 -2.87
N LYS A 242 -28.64 4.94 -4.09
CA LYS A 242 -29.39 4.24 -5.13
C LYS A 242 -28.45 3.91 -6.28
N PHE A 243 -28.28 2.62 -6.58
CA PHE A 243 -27.35 2.17 -7.62
C PHE A 243 -27.70 0.77 -8.10
N LYS A 244 -27.18 0.41 -9.27
CA LYS A 244 -27.23 -0.93 -9.82
C LYS A 244 -26.00 -1.71 -9.41
N LEU A 245 -26.19 -2.95 -8.96
CA LEU A 245 -25.10 -3.83 -8.56
C LEU A 245 -25.10 -5.09 -9.44
N PRO A 246 -24.07 -5.29 -10.27
CA PRO A 246 -23.89 -6.52 -11.02
C PRO A 246 -23.62 -7.72 -10.09
N VAL A 247 -24.19 -8.87 -10.41
CA VAL A 247 -23.99 -10.13 -9.69
C VAL A 247 -23.66 -11.22 -10.70
N LYS A 248 -22.50 -11.85 -10.53
CA LYS A 248 -22.08 -13.04 -11.27
C LYS A 248 -22.36 -14.28 -10.43
N LEU A 249 -23.06 -15.26 -11.01
CA LEU A 249 -23.34 -16.55 -10.38
C LEU A 249 -22.87 -17.67 -11.33
N VAL A 250 -22.21 -18.69 -10.80
CA VAL A 250 -21.74 -19.83 -11.60
C VAL A 250 -22.48 -21.07 -11.12
N VAL A 251 -23.12 -21.77 -12.07
CA VAL A 251 -23.87 -23.00 -11.84
C VAL A 251 -23.35 -24.06 -12.83
N GLY A 252 -22.67 -25.09 -12.32
CA GLY A 252 -21.92 -26.02 -13.18
C GLY A 252 -20.94 -25.25 -14.07
N ASP A 253 -21.05 -25.41 -15.38
CA ASP A 253 -20.21 -24.72 -16.37
C ASP A 253 -20.82 -23.42 -16.89
N LYS A 254 -22.01 -23.03 -16.40
CA LYS A 254 -22.72 -21.83 -16.85
C LYS A 254 -22.46 -20.63 -15.95
N THR A 255 -22.19 -19.49 -16.56
CA THR A 255 -22.10 -18.21 -15.86
C THR A 255 -23.36 -17.37 -16.11
N HIS A 256 -24.04 -16.96 -15.05
CA HIS A 256 -25.18 -16.06 -15.10
C HIS A 256 -24.79 -14.67 -14.64
N HIS A 257 -25.09 -13.67 -15.45
CA HIS A 257 -24.93 -12.26 -15.12
C HIS A 257 -26.30 -11.65 -14.82
N LYS A 258 -26.47 -11.14 -13.63
CA LYS A 258 -27.70 -10.46 -13.16
C LYS A 258 -27.32 -9.08 -12.65
N THR A 259 -28.30 -8.18 -12.61
CA THR A 259 -28.12 -6.85 -12.01
C THR A 259 -29.27 -6.62 -11.05
N ILE A 260 -28.96 -6.26 -9.82
CA ILE A 260 -29.95 -5.85 -8.81
C ILE A 260 -29.92 -4.34 -8.65
N ALA A 261 -31.10 -3.72 -8.50
CA ALA A 261 -31.24 -2.28 -8.28
C ALA A 261 -31.47 -2.01 -6.80
N ILE A 262 -30.48 -1.51 -6.12
CA ILE A 262 -30.54 -1.17 -4.69
C ILE A 262 -31.07 0.26 -4.57
N SER A 263 -32.12 0.45 -3.75
CA SER A 263 -32.79 1.74 -3.59
C SER A 263 -33.22 2.06 -2.16
N LYS A 264 -33.17 1.08 -1.25
CA LYS A 264 -33.59 1.19 0.14
C LYS A 264 -32.46 0.83 1.10
N ASP A 265 -32.68 1.05 2.37
CA ASP A 265 -31.82 0.63 3.47
C ASP A 265 -31.64 -0.89 3.54
N GLN A 266 -32.74 -1.64 3.29
CA GLN A 266 -32.74 -3.10 3.23
C GLN A 266 -33.69 -3.60 2.16
N GLU A 267 -33.24 -4.54 1.34
CA GLU A 267 -34.02 -5.14 0.25
C GLU A 267 -33.69 -6.64 0.08
N ASP A 268 -34.71 -7.44 -0.30
CA ASP A 268 -34.54 -8.84 -0.67
C ASP A 268 -34.64 -8.98 -2.20
N PHE A 269 -33.70 -9.71 -2.79
CA PHE A 269 -33.68 -10.04 -4.21
C PHE A 269 -33.73 -11.56 -4.38
N TYR A 270 -34.54 -12.03 -5.32
CA TYR A 270 -34.72 -13.44 -5.63
C TYR A 270 -34.29 -13.70 -7.08
N LEU A 271 -33.36 -14.65 -7.27
CA LEU A 271 -32.78 -14.99 -8.57
C LEU A 271 -32.98 -16.49 -8.81
N SER A 272 -33.77 -16.84 -9.84
CA SER A 272 -34.02 -18.25 -10.20
C SER A 272 -32.80 -18.82 -10.93
N LEU A 273 -32.36 -20.03 -10.54
CA LEU A 273 -31.26 -20.79 -11.13
C LEU A 273 -31.65 -22.28 -11.18
N GLU A 274 -30.96 -23.04 -12.01
CA GLU A 274 -31.22 -24.48 -12.19
C GLU A 274 -30.73 -25.32 -10.99
N SER A 275 -29.72 -24.84 -10.26
CA SER A 275 -29.19 -25.46 -9.03
C SER A 275 -28.42 -24.45 -8.21
N ALA A 276 -27.97 -24.84 -7.01
CA ALA A 276 -27.15 -23.99 -6.13
C ALA A 276 -25.88 -23.52 -6.84
N PRO A 277 -25.58 -22.21 -6.84
CA PRO A 277 -24.37 -21.71 -7.46
C PRO A 277 -23.12 -22.12 -6.68
N SER A 278 -22.09 -22.53 -7.41
CA SER A 278 -20.76 -22.81 -6.88
C SER A 278 -19.95 -21.54 -6.58
N LEU A 279 -20.34 -20.42 -7.19
CA LEU A 279 -19.70 -19.12 -7.01
C LEU A 279 -20.75 -18.00 -7.08
N VAL A 280 -20.63 -17.03 -6.17
CA VAL A 280 -21.39 -15.78 -6.17
C VAL A 280 -20.41 -14.63 -6.03
N ARG A 281 -20.43 -13.69 -6.97
CA ARG A 281 -19.58 -12.50 -6.99
C ARG A 281 -20.42 -11.24 -7.20
N PHE A 282 -20.08 -10.20 -6.47
CA PHE A 282 -20.72 -8.88 -6.60
C PHE A 282 -19.75 -7.94 -7.26
N ASP A 283 -20.21 -7.27 -8.30
CA ASP A 283 -19.48 -6.28 -9.10
C ASP A 283 -18.04 -6.70 -9.50
N PRO A 284 -17.85 -7.82 -10.19
CA PRO A 284 -16.51 -8.30 -10.58
C PRO A 284 -15.78 -7.35 -11.54
N GLU A 285 -16.54 -6.46 -12.21
CA GLU A 285 -16.01 -5.46 -13.13
C GLU A 285 -15.72 -4.10 -12.47
N LEU A 286 -16.03 -3.95 -11.17
CA LEU A 286 -15.84 -2.71 -10.41
C LEU A 286 -16.58 -1.52 -11.03
N THR A 287 -17.86 -1.68 -11.33
CA THR A 287 -18.68 -0.65 -12.00
C THR A 287 -19.26 0.39 -11.04
N VAL A 288 -19.19 0.14 -9.73
CA VAL A 288 -19.70 1.04 -8.69
C VAL A 288 -18.76 1.12 -7.48
N LEU A 289 -18.57 2.32 -6.96
CA LEU A 289 -17.79 2.54 -5.73
C LEU A 289 -18.62 2.13 -4.50
N ALA A 290 -18.56 0.85 -4.14
CA ALA A 290 -19.28 0.31 -2.99
C ALA A 290 -18.37 -0.61 -2.15
N LYS A 291 -18.46 -0.47 -0.83
CA LYS A 291 -17.81 -1.40 0.10
C LYS A 291 -18.76 -2.56 0.36
N ILE A 292 -18.44 -3.72 -0.18
CA ILE A 292 -19.32 -4.89 -0.15
C ILE A 292 -18.79 -5.89 0.88
N THR A 293 -19.61 -6.19 1.89
CA THR A 293 -19.34 -7.24 2.87
C THR A 293 -20.19 -8.47 2.53
N PHE A 294 -19.50 -9.52 2.09
CA PHE A 294 -20.09 -10.82 1.79
C PHE A 294 -19.17 -11.92 2.33
N THR A 295 -19.78 -12.94 2.95
CA THR A 295 -19.06 -14.09 3.50
C THR A 295 -19.37 -15.33 2.69
N PRO A 296 -18.58 -15.65 1.65
CA PRO A 296 -18.77 -16.87 0.88
C PRO A 296 -18.36 -18.11 1.68
N SER A 297 -18.90 -19.28 1.31
CA SER A 297 -18.46 -20.56 1.84
C SER A 297 -17.01 -20.85 1.39
N GLU A 298 -16.32 -21.76 2.07
CA GLU A 298 -14.97 -22.16 1.67
C GLU A 298 -14.92 -22.75 0.26
N LYS A 299 -15.92 -23.54 -0.10
CA LYS A 299 -16.05 -24.07 -1.48
C LYS A 299 -16.15 -22.95 -2.51
N MET A 300 -16.93 -21.89 -2.21
CA MET A 300 -17.01 -20.71 -3.09
C MET A 300 -15.68 -19.95 -3.18
N LEU A 301 -14.92 -19.82 -2.06
CA LEU A 301 -13.60 -19.20 -2.08
C LEU A 301 -12.60 -19.99 -2.93
N ILE A 302 -12.62 -21.30 -2.86
CA ILE A 302 -11.76 -22.17 -3.70
C ILE A 302 -12.13 -22.02 -5.18
N ALA A 303 -13.42 -22.03 -5.51
CA ALA A 303 -13.90 -21.78 -6.86
C ALA A 303 -13.50 -20.38 -7.36
N GLN A 304 -13.61 -19.37 -6.51
CA GLN A 304 -13.22 -17.99 -6.80
C GLN A 304 -11.72 -17.85 -7.05
N LEU A 305 -10.88 -18.55 -6.29
CA LEU A 305 -9.43 -18.57 -6.51
C LEU A 305 -9.07 -19.24 -7.84
N GLY A 306 -9.88 -20.19 -8.31
CA GLY A 306 -9.72 -20.85 -9.61
C GLY A 306 -10.16 -20.03 -10.82
N ASP A 307 -10.94 -18.96 -10.62
CA ASP A 307 -11.51 -18.15 -11.72
C ASP A 307 -10.47 -17.21 -12.32
N GLN A 308 -9.84 -17.62 -13.41
CA GLN A 308 -8.80 -16.84 -14.09
C GLN A 308 -9.33 -15.56 -14.76
N THR A 309 -10.65 -15.40 -14.88
CA THR A 309 -11.27 -14.20 -15.49
C THR A 309 -11.53 -13.07 -14.48
N ASP A 310 -11.41 -13.35 -13.16
CA ASP A 310 -11.70 -12.40 -12.08
C ASP A 310 -10.49 -12.22 -11.15
N VAL A 311 -9.57 -11.33 -11.52
CA VAL A 311 -8.37 -11.04 -10.71
C VAL A 311 -8.73 -10.53 -9.32
N ILE A 312 -9.77 -9.70 -9.21
CA ILE A 312 -10.22 -9.14 -7.92
C ILE A 312 -10.81 -10.24 -7.05
N GLY A 313 -11.56 -11.15 -7.65
CA GLY A 313 -12.06 -12.34 -6.98
C GLY A 313 -10.94 -13.20 -6.43
N ARG A 314 -9.90 -13.50 -7.22
CA ARG A 314 -8.74 -14.27 -6.76
C ARG A 314 -8.02 -13.59 -5.60
N LEU A 315 -7.79 -12.26 -5.66
CA LEU A 315 -7.21 -11.49 -4.56
C LEU A 315 -8.03 -11.61 -3.26
N GLU A 316 -9.35 -11.42 -3.34
CA GLU A 316 -10.24 -11.54 -2.19
C GLU A 316 -10.29 -12.97 -1.62
N ALA A 317 -10.22 -13.98 -2.48
CA ALA A 317 -10.17 -15.39 -2.07
C ALA A 317 -8.88 -15.68 -1.28
N VAL A 318 -7.72 -15.22 -1.79
CA VAL A 318 -6.43 -15.36 -1.09
C VAL A 318 -6.47 -14.69 0.28
N ASP A 319 -6.96 -13.44 0.36
CA ASP A 319 -7.06 -12.69 1.62
C ASP A 319 -7.96 -13.40 2.66
N LYS A 320 -9.08 -13.97 2.21
CA LYS A 320 -10.04 -14.67 3.10
C LYS A 320 -9.56 -16.07 3.49
N LEU A 321 -8.99 -16.83 2.56
CA LEU A 321 -8.41 -18.14 2.82
C LEU A 321 -7.20 -18.03 3.75
N GLY A 322 -6.30 -17.09 3.54
CA GLY A 322 -5.09 -16.90 4.34
C GLY A 322 -5.35 -16.72 5.84
N LYS A 323 -6.56 -16.28 6.22
CA LYS A 323 -6.97 -16.16 7.63
C LYS A 323 -7.27 -17.51 8.30
N LYS A 324 -7.49 -18.58 7.55
CA LYS A 324 -7.89 -19.89 8.08
C LYS A 324 -6.72 -20.72 8.63
N LYS A 325 -5.51 -20.50 8.12
CA LYS A 325 -4.25 -21.11 8.61
C LYS A 325 -4.27 -22.64 8.78
N ASN A 326 -4.91 -23.34 7.86
CA ASN A 326 -4.95 -24.81 7.82
C ASN A 326 -4.13 -25.36 6.65
N GLU A 327 -3.94 -26.68 6.59
CA GLU A 327 -3.15 -27.37 5.57
C GLU A 327 -3.68 -27.14 4.15
N VAL A 328 -5.00 -27.19 3.95
CA VAL A 328 -5.64 -26.92 2.65
C VAL A 328 -5.31 -25.48 2.19
N THR A 329 -5.37 -24.53 3.11
CA THR A 329 -5.02 -23.14 2.80
C THR A 329 -3.54 -22.99 2.47
N LEU A 330 -2.66 -23.67 3.17
CA LEU A 330 -1.21 -23.71 2.88
C LEU A 330 -0.96 -24.14 1.43
N GLU A 331 -1.57 -25.25 1.02
CA GLU A 331 -1.43 -25.78 -0.35
C GLU A 331 -1.96 -24.80 -1.40
N LEU A 332 -3.15 -24.24 -1.19
CA LEU A 332 -3.78 -23.29 -2.11
C LEU A 332 -2.95 -22.01 -2.26
N LEU A 333 -2.44 -21.46 -1.15
CA LEU A 333 -1.61 -20.26 -1.19
C LEU A 333 -0.24 -20.53 -1.81
N SER A 334 0.37 -21.69 -1.54
CA SER A 334 1.63 -22.12 -2.17
C SER A 334 1.47 -22.24 -3.69
N LYS A 335 0.36 -22.83 -4.14
CA LYS A 335 0.02 -22.91 -5.57
C LYS A 335 -0.21 -21.51 -6.17
N ALA A 336 -0.97 -20.66 -5.49
CA ALA A 336 -1.24 -19.29 -5.97
C ALA A 336 0.05 -18.46 -6.06
N LEU A 337 0.97 -18.57 -5.08
CA LEU A 337 2.27 -17.88 -5.09
C LEU A 337 3.11 -18.27 -6.30
N ASN A 338 3.10 -19.54 -6.69
CA ASN A 338 3.97 -20.05 -7.75
C ASN A 338 3.36 -20.02 -9.15
N ALA A 339 2.02 -20.03 -9.27
CA ALA A 339 1.35 -20.29 -10.54
C ALA A 339 0.31 -19.24 -10.98
N ASP A 340 -0.13 -18.31 -10.11
CA ASP A 340 -1.09 -17.29 -10.57
C ASP A 340 -0.44 -16.36 -11.59
N SER A 341 -1.19 -16.04 -12.64
CA SER A 341 -0.70 -15.17 -13.73
C SER A 341 -0.47 -13.74 -13.28
N PHE A 342 -1.22 -13.26 -12.26
CA PHE A 342 -1.18 -11.87 -11.83
C PHE A 342 -0.31 -11.69 -10.58
N PHE A 343 0.68 -10.81 -10.67
CA PHE A 343 1.65 -10.58 -9.59
C PHE A 343 1.04 -10.27 -8.22
N ALA A 344 -0.07 -9.50 -8.18
CA ALA A 344 -0.65 -9.10 -6.90
C ALA A 344 -1.34 -10.27 -6.17
N VAL A 345 -1.85 -11.27 -6.89
CA VAL A 345 -2.36 -12.52 -6.30
C VAL A 345 -1.20 -13.32 -5.69
N ARG A 346 -0.07 -13.42 -6.41
CA ARG A 346 1.16 -14.05 -5.89
C ARG A 346 1.68 -13.31 -4.65
N THR A 347 1.69 -11.98 -4.67
CA THR A 347 2.06 -11.12 -3.53
C THR A 347 1.14 -11.35 -2.32
N ALA A 348 -0.18 -11.39 -2.54
CA ALA A 348 -1.14 -11.67 -1.48
C ALA A 348 -0.97 -13.07 -0.89
N ALA A 349 -0.68 -14.07 -1.74
CA ALA A 349 -0.39 -15.43 -1.31
C ALA A 349 0.88 -15.51 -0.44
N ALA A 350 1.96 -14.82 -0.82
CA ALA A 350 3.18 -14.70 -0.01
C ALA A 350 2.88 -14.10 1.38
N ASN A 351 2.08 -13.03 1.43
CA ASN A 351 1.67 -12.40 2.69
C ASN A 351 0.80 -13.35 3.55
N GLY A 352 -0.09 -14.11 2.93
CA GLY A 352 -0.91 -15.13 3.59
C GLY A 352 -0.06 -16.24 4.21
N LEU A 353 0.93 -16.78 3.47
CA LEU A 353 1.89 -17.76 3.96
C LEU A 353 2.73 -17.21 5.11
N ALA A 354 3.23 -15.98 4.99
CA ALA A 354 3.98 -15.32 6.07
C ALA A 354 3.15 -15.16 7.36
N ALA A 355 1.84 -14.94 7.26
CA ALA A 355 0.95 -14.81 8.39
C ALA A 355 0.66 -16.15 9.12
N MET A 356 0.90 -17.29 8.47
CA MET A 356 0.76 -18.62 9.07
C MET A 356 1.84 -18.88 10.13
N ARG A 357 3.08 -18.48 9.86
CA ARG A 357 4.24 -18.67 10.75
C ARG A 357 4.52 -20.13 11.11
N THR A 358 4.31 -21.05 10.18
CA THR A 358 4.63 -22.48 10.35
C THR A 358 5.89 -22.84 9.57
N PRO A 359 6.62 -23.93 9.94
CA PRO A 359 7.78 -24.40 9.18
C PRO A 359 7.45 -24.67 7.70
N GLU A 360 6.27 -25.19 7.42
CA GLU A 360 5.82 -25.48 6.05
C GLU A 360 5.59 -24.20 5.25
N SER A 361 5.01 -23.15 5.88
CA SER A 361 4.83 -21.85 5.23
C SER A 361 6.16 -21.13 5.02
N PHE A 362 7.13 -21.29 5.92
CA PHE A 362 8.51 -20.84 5.71
C PHE A 362 9.15 -21.53 4.51
N ALA A 363 9.05 -22.85 4.42
CA ALA A 363 9.59 -23.63 3.31
C ALA A 363 8.96 -23.22 1.96
N ALA A 364 7.64 -22.97 1.95
CA ALA A 364 6.94 -22.48 0.75
C ALA A 364 7.45 -21.09 0.30
N LEU A 365 7.69 -20.16 1.24
CA LEU A 365 8.28 -18.85 0.93
C LEU A 365 9.73 -18.99 0.46
N GLN A 366 10.54 -19.81 1.13
CA GLN A 366 11.93 -20.06 0.77
C GLN A 366 12.06 -20.65 -0.65
N GLY A 367 11.14 -21.55 -1.02
CA GLY A 367 11.07 -22.14 -2.36
C GLY A 367 10.62 -21.16 -3.46
N ALA A 368 10.16 -19.96 -3.10
CA ALA A 368 9.65 -18.94 -4.01
C ALA A 368 10.57 -17.71 -4.14
N LEU A 369 11.83 -17.81 -3.77
CA LEU A 369 12.80 -16.70 -3.84
C LEU A 369 13.14 -16.28 -5.27
N ASP A 370 13.05 -17.18 -6.23
CA ASP A 370 13.42 -16.93 -7.64
C ASP A 370 12.22 -16.43 -8.49
N GLN A 371 11.24 -15.77 -7.87
CA GLN A 371 10.10 -15.20 -8.60
C GLN A 371 10.59 -14.17 -9.64
N PRO A 372 10.11 -14.24 -10.91
CA PRO A 372 10.57 -13.34 -11.97
C PRO A 372 10.15 -11.88 -11.76
N ASP A 373 9.06 -11.64 -11.04
CA ASP A 373 8.54 -10.30 -10.73
C ASP A 373 9.13 -9.80 -9.41
N ALA A 374 9.84 -8.68 -9.45
CA ALA A 374 10.51 -8.12 -8.27
C ALA A 374 9.53 -7.76 -7.13
N ARG A 375 8.29 -7.39 -7.45
CA ARG A 375 7.23 -7.11 -6.45
C ARG A 375 6.87 -8.35 -5.65
N VAL A 376 6.86 -9.50 -6.32
CA VAL A 376 6.60 -10.80 -5.66
C VAL A 376 7.81 -11.22 -4.84
N ARG A 377 9.05 -11.13 -5.41
CA ARG A 377 10.28 -11.41 -4.67
C ARG A 377 10.38 -10.56 -3.40
N GLN A 378 10.12 -9.25 -3.50
CA GLN A 378 10.12 -8.37 -2.34
C GLN A 378 9.13 -8.84 -1.27
N SER A 379 7.91 -9.25 -1.66
CA SER A 379 6.91 -9.75 -0.72
C SER A 379 7.30 -11.08 -0.08
N VAL A 380 7.96 -11.96 -0.83
CA VAL A 380 8.52 -13.21 -0.30
C VAL A 380 9.61 -12.90 0.74
N VAL A 381 10.56 -12.03 0.41
CA VAL A 381 11.63 -11.64 1.34
C VAL A 381 11.05 -10.97 2.59
N ARG A 382 10.12 -10.05 2.44
CA ARG A 382 9.38 -9.45 3.56
C ARG A 382 8.61 -10.49 4.37
N GLY A 383 8.09 -11.52 3.72
CA GLY A 383 7.46 -12.66 4.36
C GLY A 383 8.43 -13.43 5.25
N LEU A 384 9.65 -13.70 4.77
CA LEU A 384 10.71 -14.39 5.52
C LEU A 384 11.14 -13.61 6.77
N THR A 385 11.10 -12.28 6.76
CA THR A 385 11.44 -11.46 7.95
C THR A 385 10.44 -11.65 9.12
N LYS A 386 9.31 -12.32 8.91
CA LYS A 386 8.33 -12.63 9.96
C LYS A 386 8.69 -13.88 10.75
N PHE A 387 9.68 -14.63 10.31
CA PHE A 387 10.21 -15.80 10.99
C PHE A 387 11.50 -15.44 11.73
N TYR A 388 11.64 -15.94 12.95
CA TYR A 388 12.80 -15.66 13.79
C TYR A 388 13.51 -16.96 14.13
N SER A 389 14.29 -17.47 13.17
CA SER A 389 15.04 -18.73 13.28
C SER A 389 16.39 -18.61 12.57
N ASP A 390 17.31 -19.54 12.85
CA ASP A 390 18.61 -19.58 12.18
C ASP A 390 18.48 -19.84 10.68
N GLU A 391 17.49 -20.61 10.26
CA GLU A 391 17.20 -20.87 8.85
C GLU A 391 16.74 -19.58 8.15
N ALA A 392 15.87 -18.78 8.80
CA ALA A 392 15.42 -17.50 8.26
C ALA A 392 16.57 -16.46 8.21
N TYR A 393 17.40 -16.41 9.26
CA TYR A 393 18.62 -15.58 9.25
C TYR A 393 19.52 -15.93 8.08
N ASN A 394 19.83 -17.20 7.88
CA ASN A 394 20.71 -17.65 6.80
C ASN A 394 20.10 -17.39 5.41
N ALA A 395 18.80 -17.56 5.24
CA ALA A 395 18.10 -17.24 4.00
C ALA A 395 18.20 -15.74 3.68
N LEU A 396 17.87 -14.89 4.65
CA LEU A 396 17.96 -13.43 4.51
C LEU A 396 19.38 -12.96 4.24
N LYS A 397 20.39 -13.55 4.91
CA LYS A 397 21.78 -13.24 4.67
C LYS A 397 22.19 -13.60 3.25
N GLY A 398 21.78 -14.77 2.75
CA GLY A 398 22.02 -15.17 1.38
C GLY A 398 21.41 -14.21 0.34
N ILE A 399 20.24 -13.62 0.65
CA ILE A 399 19.59 -12.61 -0.17
C ILE A 399 20.39 -11.29 -0.10
N ALA A 400 20.72 -10.81 1.10
CA ALA A 400 21.49 -9.59 1.29
C ALA A 400 22.85 -9.62 0.57
N ASP A 401 23.48 -10.80 0.43
CA ASP A 401 24.76 -10.96 -0.26
C ASP A 401 24.62 -11.06 -1.78
N ARG A 402 23.49 -11.49 -2.35
CA ARG A 402 23.37 -11.88 -3.78
C ARG A 402 22.27 -11.18 -4.56
N GLU A 403 21.23 -10.64 -3.91
CA GLU A 403 20.11 -10.00 -4.61
C GLU A 403 20.58 -8.70 -5.29
N PRO A 404 20.44 -8.57 -6.61
CA PRO A 404 20.87 -7.40 -7.36
C PRO A 404 19.97 -6.19 -7.15
N ASN A 405 18.68 -6.41 -6.85
CA ASN A 405 17.73 -5.34 -6.63
C ASN A 405 17.95 -4.68 -5.25
N PRO A 406 18.33 -3.38 -5.20
CA PRO A 406 18.71 -2.73 -3.95
C PRO A 406 17.55 -2.63 -2.96
N ASP A 407 16.29 -2.55 -3.43
CA ASP A 407 15.13 -2.46 -2.55
C ASP A 407 14.81 -3.81 -1.89
N ILE A 408 14.94 -4.91 -2.61
CA ILE A 408 14.77 -6.26 -2.07
C ILE A 408 15.93 -6.59 -1.12
N ARG A 409 17.16 -6.24 -1.51
CA ARG A 409 18.33 -6.38 -0.66
C ARG A 409 18.16 -5.61 0.65
N SER A 410 17.62 -4.40 0.59
CA SER A 410 17.30 -3.56 1.75
C SER A 410 16.32 -4.22 2.72
N GLU A 411 15.29 -4.91 2.23
CA GLU A 411 14.36 -5.67 3.08
C GLU A 411 15.08 -6.82 3.81
N ALA A 412 16.00 -7.51 3.14
CA ALA A 412 16.79 -8.57 3.75
C ALA A 412 17.74 -8.03 4.83
N ILE A 413 18.42 -6.91 4.59
CA ILE A 413 19.33 -6.25 5.56
C ILE A 413 18.55 -5.87 6.83
N ARG A 414 17.35 -5.26 6.69
CA ARG A 414 16.48 -4.95 7.84
C ARG A 414 16.04 -6.20 8.59
N GLY A 415 15.69 -7.26 7.85
CA GLY A 415 15.32 -8.55 8.45
C GLY A 415 16.45 -9.15 9.27
N ILE A 416 17.68 -9.11 8.77
CA ILE A 416 18.88 -9.60 9.46
C ILE A 416 19.17 -8.77 10.73
N ALA A 417 19.00 -7.46 10.65
CA ALA A 417 19.28 -6.56 11.77
C ALA A 417 18.38 -6.81 13.00
N ALA A 418 17.29 -7.57 12.86
CA ALA A 418 16.47 -7.96 14.00
C ALA A 418 17.10 -9.04 14.90
N TYR A 419 18.18 -9.70 14.46
CA TYR A 419 18.81 -10.80 15.18
C TYR A 419 19.94 -10.31 16.10
N ALA A 420 20.15 -11.02 17.23
CA ALA A 420 21.24 -10.76 18.17
C ALA A 420 22.46 -11.63 17.81
N LYS A 421 23.22 -11.24 16.77
CA LYS A 421 24.39 -11.98 16.27
C LYS A 421 25.64 -11.07 16.29
N PRO A 422 26.77 -11.50 16.86
CA PRO A 422 27.99 -10.66 16.93
C PRO A 422 28.53 -10.20 15.57
N GLU A 423 28.38 -11.02 14.53
CA GLU A 423 28.82 -10.70 13.17
C GLU A 423 28.04 -9.56 12.53
N LEU A 424 26.91 -9.15 13.08
CA LEU A 424 26.11 -8.03 12.56
C LEU A 424 26.83 -6.70 12.62
N ARG A 425 27.71 -6.49 13.59
CA ARG A 425 28.52 -5.27 13.66
C ARG A 425 29.29 -5.04 12.37
N ASN A 426 30.06 -6.03 11.95
CA ASN A 426 30.86 -5.93 10.73
C ASN A 426 30.00 -5.97 9.45
N PHE A 427 28.89 -6.72 9.47
CA PHE A 427 27.95 -6.79 8.38
C PHE A 427 27.33 -5.41 8.09
N LEU A 428 26.73 -4.76 9.09
CA LEU A 428 26.08 -3.46 8.90
C LEU A 428 27.06 -2.34 8.54
N VAL A 429 28.29 -2.36 9.07
CA VAL A 429 29.33 -1.42 8.66
C VAL A 429 29.76 -1.63 7.20
N ARG A 430 29.82 -2.88 6.73
CA ARG A 430 30.08 -3.17 5.31
C ARG A 430 28.93 -2.65 4.44
N GLU A 431 27.67 -2.92 4.82
CA GLU A 431 26.52 -2.48 4.04
C GLU A 431 26.34 -0.95 4.04
N LEU A 432 26.73 -0.26 5.12
CA LEU A 432 26.79 1.20 5.18
C LEU A 432 27.68 1.78 4.07
N ALA A 433 28.79 1.11 3.77
CA ALA A 433 29.75 1.54 2.74
C ALA A 433 29.38 1.06 1.31
N THR A 434 28.32 0.26 1.17
CA THR A 434 27.91 -0.30 -0.13
C THR A 434 27.23 0.76 -0.99
N ALA A 435 27.79 1.03 -2.17
CA ALA A 435 27.25 1.99 -3.11
C ALA A 435 25.90 1.49 -3.67
N SER A 436 24.89 2.35 -3.65
CA SER A 436 23.60 2.10 -4.28
C SER A 436 22.93 3.42 -4.67
N TYR A 437 22.01 3.37 -5.63
CA TYR A 437 21.31 4.57 -6.04
C TYR A 437 20.51 5.15 -4.86
N HIS A 438 20.63 6.46 -4.63
CA HIS A 438 20.05 7.17 -3.48
C HIS A 438 20.43 6.56 -2.12
N HIS A 439 21.57 5.90 -2.01
CA HIS A 439 22.06 5.27 -0.77
C HIS A 439 21.09 4.26 -0.13
N ARG A 440 20.23 3.61 -0.91
CA ARG A 440 19.19 2.67 -0.43
C ARG A 440 19.72 1.59 0.51
N ILE A 441 20.88 1.01 0.18
CA ILE A 441 21.50 -0.04 1.00
C ILE A 441 22.04 0.56 2.30
N ALA A 442 22.74 1.70 2.20
CA ALA A 442 23.24 2.42 3.38
C ALA A 442 22.09 2.83 4.33
N ASP A 443 20.99 3.36 3.81
CA ASP A 443 19.80 3.70 4.62
C ASP A 443 19.27 2.49 5.40
N SER A 444 19.30 1.30 4.78
CA SER A 444 18.87 0.06 5.44
C SER A 444 19.84 -0.40 6.51
N ALA A 445 21.14 -0.24 6.27
CA ALA A 445 22.17 -0.51 7.27
C ALA A 445 22.05 0.45 8.46
N ILE A 446 21.82 1.74 8.22
CA ILE A 446 21.61 2.78 9.24
C ILE A 446 20.36 2.45 10.07
N ALA A 447 19.25 2.06 9.43
CA ALA A 447 18.06 1.62 10.14
C ALA A 447 18.35 0.38 11.01
N GLY A 448 19.11 -0.60 10.47
CA GLY A 448 19.55 -1.78 11.20
C GLY A 448 20.46 -1.45 12.38
N MET A 449 21.38 -0.49 12.26
CA MET A 449 22.21 0.00 13.36
C MET A 449 21.33 0.60 14.48
N ARG A 450 20.30 1.37 14.10
CA ARG A 450 19.32 1.90 15.07
C ARG A 450 18.57 0.79 15.81
N ASP A 451 18.14 -0.25 15.08
CA ASP A 451 17.42 -1.39 15.67
C ASP A 451 18.31 -2.23 16.60
N GLN A 452 19.60 -2.31 16.32
CA GLN A 452 20.58 -2.95 17.19
C GLN A 452 20.86 -2.14 18.47
N ASP A 453 20.72 -0.82 18.41
CA ASP A 453 20.94 0.13 19.51
C ASP A 453 22.31 -0.06 20.18
N ASP A 454 23.37 -0.25 19.37
CA ASP A 454 24.71 -0.55 19.80
C ASP A 454 25.63 0.67 19.58
N PRO A 455 26.22 1.27 20.63
CA PRO A 455 27.13 2.41 20.52
C PRO A 455 28.35 2.17 19.62
N PHE A 456 28.71 0.92 19.37
CA PHE A 456 29.78 0.56 18.43
C PHE A 456 29.62 1.26 17.07
N TYR A 457 28.39 1.51 16.63
CA TYR A 457 28.10 2.11 15.33
C TYR A 457 28.29 3.63 15.26
N VAL A 458 28.46 4.33 16.39
CA VAL A 458 28.59 5.80 16.43
C VAL A 458 29.75 6.26 15.55
N ARG A 459 30.95 5.76 15.77
CA ARG A 459 32.15 6.17 15.02
C ARG A 459 32.11 5.79 13.53
N PRO A 460 31.74 4.55 13.14
CA PRO A 460 31.57 4.20 11.73
C PRO A 460 30.54 5.07 11.02
N LEU A 461 29.38 5.33 11.65
CA LEU A 461 28.32 6.13 11.06
C LEU A 461 28.74 7.60 10.93
N LEU A 462 29.28 8.21 11.99
CA LEU A 462 29.76 9.60 11.96
C LEU A 462 30.78 9.82 10.83
N ARG A 463 31.76 8.92 10.71
CA ARG A 463 32.75 8.99 9.63
C ARG A 463 32.08 8.92 8.27
N HIS A 464 31.18 7.97 8.07
CA HIS A 464 30.49 7.81 6.79
C HIS A 464 29.66 9.04 6.42
N LEU A 465 28.97 9.67 7.39
CA LEU A 465 28.20 10.88 7.15
C LEU A 465 29.07 12.08 6.77
N LYS A 466 30.25 12.20 7.38
CA LYS A 466 31.25 13.23 6.99
C LYS A 466 31.81 13.04 5.59
N ASP A 467 32.01 11.77 5.17
CA ASP A 467 32.70 11.44 3.92
C ASP A 467 31.73 11.33 2.71
N ALA A 468 30.44 11.15 2.94
CA ALA A 468 29.48 10.77 1.89
C ALA A 468 28.15 11.54 1.96
N GLU A 469 28.12 12.71 2.58
CA GLU A 469 26.90 13.53 2.71
C GLU A 469 26.24 13.81 1.35
N ASP A 470 27.05 14.15 0.34
CA ASP A 470 26.62 14.46 -1.03
C ASP A 470 25.90 13.31 -1.75
N LYS A 471 26.08 12.09 -1.27
CA LYS A 471 25.48 10.88 -1.85
C LYS A 471 24.09 10.58 -1.31
N PHE A 472 23.71 11.18 -0.18
CA PHE A 472 22.40 10.97 0.41
C PHE A 472 21.35 11.90 -0.19
N PRO A 473 20.13 11.41 -0.47
CA PRO A 473 18.98 12.28 -0.53
C PRO A 473 18.78 12.99 0.82
N SER A 474 18.24 14.20 0.81
CA SER A 474 18.03 14.97 2.04
C SER A 474 17.23 14.20 3.10
N SER A 475 16.27 13.39 2.67
CA SER A 475 15.49 12.54 3.57
C SER A 475 16.33 11.44 4.24
N GLY A 476 17.20 10.76 3.48
CA GLY A 476 18.09 9.73 4.00
C GLY A 476 19.11 10.30 4.97
N PHE A 477 19.76 11.42 4.58
CA PHE A 477 20.71 12.11 5.46
C PHE A 477 20.05 12.59 6.75
N SER A 478 18.86 13.17 6.69
CA SER A 478 18.07 13.60 7.86
C SER A 478 17.79 12.45 8.82
N GLN A 479 17.41 11.27 8.31
CA GLN A 479 17.21 10.07 9.13
C GLN A 479 18.51 9.58 9.76
N ALA A 480 19.61 9.66 9.01
CA ALA A 480 20.94 9.26 9.49
C ALA A 480 21.44 10.14 10.63
N LEU A 481 21.22 11.48 10.59
CA LEU A 481 21.51 12.38 11.70
C LEU A 481 20.74 11.97 12.96
N GLY A 482 19.45 11.67 12.84
CA GLY A 482 18.64 11.19 13.95
C GLY A 482 19.11 9.86 14.52
N THR A 483 19.56 8.93 13.66
CA THR A 483 20.12 7.64 14.09
C THR A 483 21.46 7.80 14.77
N LEU A 484 22.35 8.65 14.25
CA LEU A 484 23.63 8.95 14.89
C LEU A 484 23.45 9.49 16.31
N ALA A 485 22.58 10.48 16.46
CA ALA A 485 22.26 11.06 17.77
C ALA A 485 21.64 10.02 18.73
N TYR A 486 20.74 9.19 18.21
CA TYR A 486 20.12 8.11 18.98
C TYR A 486 21.15 7.11 19.52
N LEU A 487 22.08 6.68 18.71
CA LEU A 487 23.14 5.74 19.11
C LEU A 487 24.12 6.37 20.10
N ALA A 488 24.47 7.66 19.93
CA ALA A 488 25.39 8.38 20.79
C ALA A 488 24.77 8.87 22.12
N ARG A 489 23.44 8.72 22.32
CA ARG A 489 22.76 9.24 23.52
C ARG A 489 23.23 8.62 24.84
N HIS A 490 23.80 7.42 24.78
CA HIS A 490 24.32 6.69 25.94
C HIS A 490 25.78 7.00 26.27
N ASP A 491 26.51 7.60 25.33
CA ASP A 491 27.92 7.91 25.54
C ASP A 491 28.11 9.06 26.53
N GLU A 492 29.02 8.85 27.50
CA GLU A 492 29.36 9.86 28.49
C GLU A 492 30.62 10.67 28.12
N ALA A 493 31.29 10.33 26.98
CA ALA A 493 32.64 10.81 26.69
C ALA A 493 32.77 11.55 25.33
N ASP A 494 33.93 11.45 24.72
CA ASP A 494 34.40 12.22 23.56
C ASP A 494 33.51 12.06 22.31
N ASP A 495 32.94 10.87 22.09
CA ASP A 495 32.08 10.61 20.92
C ASP A 495 30.80 11.45 20.94
N LYS A 496 30.18 11.66 22.11
CA LYS A 496 29.00 12.52 22.25
C LYS A 496 29.32 13.98 21.94
N THR A 497 30.51 14.44 22.29
CA THR A 497 30.97 15.79 21.98
C THR A 497 31.14 15.95 20.47
N GLU A 498 31.81 15.01 19.80
CA GLU A 498 32.02 15.06 18.35
C GLU A 498 30.69 14.99 17.57
N VAL A 499 29.75 14.16 18.00
CA VAL A 499 28.41 14.09 17.42
C VAL A 499 27.64 15.39 17.61
N ARG A 500 27.68 16.00 18.80
CA ARG A 500 27.05 17.31 19.04
C ARG A 500 27.60 18.39 18.11
N GLU A 501 28.90 18.50 17.98
CA GLU A 501 29.55 19.47 17.11
C GLU A 501 29.16 19.25 15.67
N PHE A 502 29.20 18.02 15.19
CA PHE A 502 28.75 17.65 13.85
C PHE A 502 27.28 18.04 13.59
N LEU A 503 26.38 17.83 14.54
CA LEU A 503 24.99 18.24 14.42
C LEU A 503 24.82 19.77 14.44
N ILE A 504 25.62 20.48 15.24
CA ILE A 504 25.61 21.95 15.27
C ILE A 504 26.05 22.55 13.93
N ASP A 505 27.06 21.97 13.29
CA ASP A 505 27.53 22.40 11.96
C ASP A 505 26.44 22.28 10.86
N HIS A 506 25.38 21.50 11.11
CA HIS A 506 24.27 21.30 10.18
C HIS A 506 23.01 22.13 10.49
N LEU A 507 23.03 22.98 11.53
CA LEU A 507 21.87 23.81 11.90
C LEU A 507 21.55 24.86 10.84
N ASP A 508 22.57 25.37 10.14
CA ASP A 508 22.42 26.37 9.07
C ASP A 508 22.56 25.74 7.66
N HIS A 509 22.25 24.45 7.55
CA HIS A 509 22.36 23.73 6.28
C HIS A 509 21.39 24.31 5.24
N LEU A 510 21.86 24.46 3.96
CA LEU A 510 21.09 25.03 2.85
C LEU A 510 19.75 24.33 2.58
N LYS A 511 19.68 23.03 2.89
CA LYS A 511 18.44 22.26 2.77
C LYS A 511 17.71 22.29 4.10
N GLU A 512 16.58 23.00 4.18
CA GLU A 512 15.76 23.14 5.38
C GLU A 512 15.43 21.82 6.10
N ARG A 513 15.19 20.75 5.32
CA ARG A 513 14.94 19.43 5.87
C ARG A 513 16.12 18.91 6.70
N VAL A 514 17.34 19.16 6.26
CA VAL A 514 18.55 18.73 6.98
C VAL A 514 18.76 19.58 8.23
N ALA A 515 18.61 20.90 8.12
CA ALA A 515 18.70 21.82 9.25
C ALA A 515 17.67 21.47 10.34
N GLY A 516 16.40 21.27 9.97
CA GLY A 516 15.36 20.83 10.90
C GLY A 516 15.64 19.48 11.56
N ALA A 517 16.22 18.53 10.80
CA ALA A 517 16.62 17.23 11.33
C ALA A 517 17.78 17.33 12.32
N ALA A 518 18.75 18.22 12.09
CA ALA A 518 19.86 18.48 13.00
C ALA A 518 19.35 19.03 14.35
N ILE A 519 18.38 19.97 14.33
CA ILE A 519 17.69 20.47 15.54
C ILE A 519 17.06 19.30 16.31
N GLY A 520 16.28 18.45 15.64
CA GLY A 520 15.65 17.28 16.24
C GLY A 520 16.64 16.27 16.80
N ALA A 521 17.73 16.03 16.06
CA ALA A 521 18.82 15.12 16.45
C ALA A 521 19.56 15.58 17.71
N LEU A 522 19.80 16.88 17.89
CA LEU A 522 20.35 17.42 19.14
C LEU A 522 19.46 17.09 20.37
N GLY A 523 18.14 17.11 20.20
CA GLY A 523 17.19 16.65 21.21
C GLY A 523 17.30 15.15 21.48
N GLU A 524 17.53 14.33 20.44
CA GLU A 524 17.69 12.88 20.54
C GLU A 524 19.01 12.50 21.23
N LEU A 525 20.07 13.27 21.01
CA LEU A 525 21.38 13.12 21.64
C LEU A 525 21.34 13.30 23.15
N ARG A 526 20.36 14.05 23.69
CA ARG A 526 20.17 14.32 25.12
C ARG A 526 21.40 14.92 25.82
N ASP A 527 22.11 15.81 25.12
CA ASP A 527 23.25 16.51 25.69
C ASP A 527 22.82 17.91 26.14
N ALA A 528 22.92 18.18 27.46
CA ALA A 528 22.57 19.49 28.01
C ALA A 528 23.38 20.66 27.43
N LYS A 529 24.57 20.37 26.91
CA LYS A 529 25.44 21.37 26.27
C LYS A 529 24.87 21.89 24.94
N ALA A 530 23.86 21.22 24.37
CA ALA A 530 23.15 21.68 23.17
C ALA A 530 22.04 22.72 23.50
N ILE A 531 21.62 22.86 24.75
CA ILE A 531 20.52 23.77 25.12
C ILE A 531 20.80 25.23 24.73
N PRO A 532 22.00 25.80 24.96
CA PRO A 532 22.28 27.19 24.61
C PRO A 532 22.05 27.50 23.12
N ILE A 533 22.54 26.65 22.23
CA ILE A 533 22.37 26.86 20.78
C ILE A 533 20.90 26.67 20.35
N LEU A 534 20.20 25.67 20.89
CA LEU A 534 18.78 25.44 20.61
C LEU A 534 17.91 26.63 21.09
N THR A 535 18.32 27.29 22.20
CA THR A 535 17.61 28.46 22.74
C THR A 535 17.65 29.63 21.78
N THR A 536 18.67 29.76 20.92
CA THR A 536 18.73 30.85 19.94
C THR A 536 17.59 30.76 18.92
N PHE A 537 17.19 29.57 18.52
CA PHE A 537 16.05 29.36 17.61
C PHE A 537 14.70 29.71 18.25
N THR A 538 14.52 29.34 19.53
CA THR A 538 13.27 29.69 20.25
C THR A 538 13.18 31.19 20.58
N ALA A 539 14.33 31.88 20.74
CA ALA A 539 14.38 33.30 20.98
C ALA A 539 14.17 34.16 19.70
N ALA A 540 14.56 33.59 18.55
CA ALA A 540 14.39 34.29 17.26
C ALA A 540 12.92 34.28 16.81
N ASP A 541 12.24 33.16 16.82
CA ASP A 541 10.81 33.01 16.54
C ASP A 541 10.29 31.69 17.12
N SER A 542 9.56 31.77 18.23
CA SER A 542 8.99 30.60 18.93
C SER A 542 7.88 29.91 18.15
N ASP A 543 7.24 30.58 17.21
CA ASP A 543 6.11 30.07 16.43
C ASP A 543 6.52 29.47 15.11
N SER A 544 7.75 29.71 14.66
CA SER A 544 8.31 29.07 13.46
C SER A 544 8.43 27.55 13.62
N PRO A 545 8.48 26.77 12.54
CA PRO A 545 8.74 25.35 12.57
C PRO A 545 10.04 25.00 13.31
N GLU A 546 11.10 25.77 13.09
CA GLU A 546 12.42 25.62 13.72
C GLU A 546 12.35 25.92 15.21
N GLY A 547 11.68 27.02 15.61
CA GLY A 547 11.48 27.40 17.01
C GLY A 547 10.72 26.34 17.79
N LYS A 548 9.64 25.79 17.23
CA LYS A 548 8.87 24.68 17.82
C LYS A 548 9.69 23.39 17.91
N SER A 549 10.48 23.08 16.89
CA SER A 549 11.38 21.92 16.87
C SER A 549 12.47 22.06 17.92
N ALA A 550 13.07 23.26 18.07
CA ALA A 550 14.09 23.57 19.07
C ALA A 550 13.51 23.49 20.49
N GLN A 551 12.31 24.02 20.73
CA GLN A 551 11.64 23.88 22.03
C GLN A 551 11.38 22.42 22.38
N SER A 552 10.90 21.61 21.43
CA SER A 552 10.70 20.18 21.61
C SER A 552 12.01 19.44 21.94
N ALA A 553 13.11 19.81 21.27
CA ALA A 553 14.44 19.26 21.54
C ALA A 553 14.94 19.64 22.94
N ILE A 554 14.78 20.89 23.38
CA ILE A 554 15.12 21.36 24.73
C ILE A 554 14.31 20.59 25.78
N ASP A 555 13.01 20.41 25.57
CA ASP A 555 12.16 19.69 26.49
C ASP A 555 12.56 18.21 26.62
N LYS A 556 12.98 17.60 25.50
CA LYS A 556 13.47 16.23 25.45
C LYS A 556 14.78 16.07 26.23
N ILE A 557 15.70 17.04 26.11
CA ILE A 557 16.95 17.07 26.87
C ILE A 557 16.66 17.25 28.37
N ARG A 558 15.76 18.19 28.74
CA ARG A 558 15.43 18.51 30.13
C ARG A 558 14.67 17.40 30.87
N LYS A 559 13.85 16.62 30.16
CA LYS A 559 13.08 15.52 30.75
C LYS A 559 13.96 14.41 31.35
N ASN A 560 15.26 14.42 31.07
CA ASN A 560 16.27 13.51 31.61
C ASN A 560 15.72 12.08 31.82
N VAL A 561 15.01 11.58 30.81
CA VAL A 561 14.53 10.20 30.82
C VAL A 561 15.79 9.36 30.77
N PRO A 562 16.07 8.55 31.82
CA PRO A 562 17.23 7.66 31.76
C PRO A 562 17.12 6.88 30.45
N PRO A 563 18.23 6.73 29.72
CA PRO A 563 18.23 5.89 28.54
C PRO A 563 17.66 4.55 28.96
N ASN A 564 16.64 4.07 28.25
CA ASN A 564 16.21 2.70 28.45
C ASN A 564 17.48 1.86 28.38
N SER A 565 17.75 1.08 29.42
CA SER A 565 18.83 0.08 29.49
C SER A 565 18.62 -1.05 28.45
N ALA A 566 17.87 -0.71 27.42
CA ALA A 566 17.29 -1.60 26.44
C ALA A 566 18.24 -2.33 25.47
N PRO A 567 19.48 -1.89 25.11
CA PRO A 567 20.21 -2.64 24.10
C PRO A 567 20.63 -4.02 24.56
N ALA A 568 21.20 -4.12 25.77
CA ALA A 568 21.60 -5.40 26.33
C ALA A 568 20.38 -6.26 26.67
N GLU A 569 19.30 -5.65 27.16
CA GLU A 569 18.07 -6.33 27.55
C GLU A 569 17.24 -6.76 26.34
N VAL A 570 17.12 -5.94 25.29
CA VAL A 570 16.47 -6.32 24.02
C VAL A 570 17.24 -7.44 23.34
N ASN A 571 18.58 -7.38 23.29
CA ASN A 571 19.38 -8.45 22.73
C ASN A 571 19.32 -9.73 23.58
N ARG A 572 19.27 -9.60 24.90
CA ARG A 572 19.02 -10.74 25.80
C ARG A 572 17.66 -11.36 25.55
N LEU A 573 16.59 -10.55 25.48
CA LEU A 573 15.23 -11.04 25.18
C LEU A 573 15.12 -11.68 23.80
N ARG A 574 15.80 -11.13 22.79
CA ARG A 574 15.89 -11.75 21.47
C ARG A 574 16.56 -13.13 21.52
N SER A 575 17.66 -13.24 22.25
CA SER A 575 18.34 -14.53 22.48
C SER A 575 17.45 -15.52 23.22
N GLU A 576 16.77 -15.07 24.28
CA GLU A 576 15.82 -15.91 25.04
C GLU A 576 14.66 -16.39 24.17
N VAL A 577 14.13 -15.55 23.28
CA VAL A 577 13.09 -15.92 22.32
C VAL A 577 13.60 -17.00 21.36
N GLN A 578 14.82 -16.86 20.81
CA GLN A 578 15.41 -17.88 19.94
C GLN A 578 15.61 -19.24 20.66
N ASP A 579 16.03 -19.20 21.91
CA ASP A 579 16.22 -20.41 22.71
C ASP A 579 14.87 -21.08 23.04
N LEU A 580 13.84 -20.31 23.33
CA LEU A 580 12.48 -20.80 23.55
C LEU A 580 11.88 -21.42 22.26
N GLU A 581 12.12 -20.82 21.10
CA GLU A 581 11.69 -21.39 19.82
C GLU A 581 12.38 -22.72 19.51
N LYS A 582 13.70 -22.84 19.81
CA LYS A 582 14.42 -24.11 19.72
C LYS A 582 13.82 -25.20 20.64
N GLN A 583 13.52 -24.82 21.88
CA GLN A 583 12.90 -25.74 22.84
C GLN A 583 11.50 -26.16 22.39
N LEU A 584 10.70 -25.23 21.87
CA LEU A 584 9.36 -25.50 21.37
C LEU A 584 9.40 -26.46 20.18
N LYS A 585 10.38 -26.29 19.27
CA LYS A 585 10.61 -27.20 18.15
C LYS A 585 10.99 -28.60 18.64
N GLY A 586 11.90 -28.70 19.60
CA GLY A 586 12.27 -29.97 20.23
C GLY A 586 11.09 -30.71 20.84
N LEU A 587 10.26 -29.99 21.63
CA LEU A 587 9.04 -30.54 22.23
C LEU A 587 8.00 -30.96 21.17
N SER A 588 7.88 -30.20 20.07
CA SER A 588 6.99 -30.55 18.95
C SER A 588 7.44 -31.83 18.27
N ASP A 589 8.73 -32.01 18.07
CA ASP A 589 9.29 -33.23 17.45
C ASP A 589 9.17 -34.44 18.37
N GLU A 590 9.35 -34.27 19.69
CA GLU A 590 9.08 -35.29 20.69
C GLU A 590 7.59 -35.69 20.73
N LEU A 591 6.68 -34.72 20.66
CA LEU A 591 5.24 -34.97 20.62
C LEU A 591 4.84 -35.75 19.36
N LYS A 592 5.39 -35.40 18.18
CA LYS A 592 5.18 -36.15 16.95
C LYS A 592 5.72 -37.59 17.07
N GLY A 593 6.87 -37.75 17.69
CA GLY A 593 7.45 -39.08 17.94
C GLY A 593 6.62 -39.91 18.92
N MET A 594 6.00 -39.29 19.93
CA MET A 594 5.06 -39.99 20.83
C MET A 594 3.74 -40.33 20.12
N GLN A 595 3.21 -39.43 19.30
CA GLN A 595 2.00 -39.71 18.52
C GLN A 595 2.20 -40.87 17.54
N ALA A 596 3.37 -40.93 16.86
CA ALA A 596 3.71 -42.04 15.99
C ALA A 596 3.78 -43.39 16.74
N ARG A 597 4.46 -43.40 17.90
CA ARG A 597 4.53 -44.60 18.76
C ARG A 597 3.18 -45.04 19.31
N PHE A 598 2.32 -44.06 19.66
CA PHE A 598 0.97 -44.33 20.13
C PHE A 598 0.08 -44.92 19.01
N LYS A 599 0.23 -44.42 17.80
CA LYS A 599 -0.46 -44.95 16.61
C LYS A 599 -0.01 -46.37 16.30
N GLU A 600 1.28 -46.66 16.34
CA GLU A 600 1.85 -47.99 16.13
C GLU A 600 1.41 -48.99 17.21
N ALA A 601 1.33 -48.56 18.47
CA ALA A 601 0.80 -49.34 19.58
C ALA A 601 -0.71 -49.64 19.46
N LEU A 602 -1.48 -48.71 18.93
CA LEU A 602 -2.91 -48.88 18.63
C LEU A 602 -3.13 -49.88 17.48
N GLU A 603 -2.32 -49.76 16.43
CA GLU A 603 -2.38 -50.66 15.27
C GLU A 603 -1.97 -52.10 15.65
N SER A 604 -0.94 -52.29 16.49
CA SER A 604 -0.55 -53.61 16.99
C SER A 604 -1.61 -54.22 17.91
N ARG A 605 -2.25 -53.42 18.76
CA ARG A 605 -3.34 -53.91 19.64
C ARG A 605 -4.58 -54.31 18.87
N ASN A 606 -4.94 -53.56 17.79
CA ASN A 606 -6.04 -53.89 16.92
C ASN A 606 -5.75 -55.12 16.05
N ALA A 607 -4.47 -55.45 15.80
CA ALA A 607 -4.06 -56.66 15.11
C ALA A 607 -4.11 -57.90 16.01
N GLU A 608 -3.91 -57.76 17.35
CA GLU A 608 -4.04 -58.84 18.34
C GLU A 608 -5.52 -59.14 18.70
N GLU A 609 -6.44 -58.17 18.54
CA GLU A 609 -7.88 -58.31 18.83
C GLU A 609 -8.70 -58.77 17.61
N ALA A 610 -8.08 -59.06 16.44
CA ALA A 610 -8.79 -59.62 15.28
C ALA A 610 -9.16 -61.10 15.56
N PRO A 611 -10.45 -61.47 15.52
CA PRO A 611 -10.85 -62.87 15.82
C PRO A 611 -10.31 -63.78 14.74
N GLU A 612 -9.67 -64.93 15.19
CA GLU A 612 -9.40 -66.07 14.34
C GLU A 612 -10.73 -66.60 13.78
N GLU A 613 -11.11 -66.23 12.58
CA GLU A 613 -12.16 -66.93 11.83
C GLU A 613 -11.63 -68.29 11.43
N GLY A 614 -12.25 -69.26 12.09
CA GLY A 614 -11.90 -70.65 12.12
C GLY A 614 -11.90 -71.32 10.77
N LYS A 615 -10.95 -72.19 10.62
CA LYS A 615 -11.05 -73.33 9.77
C LYS A 615 -12.20 -74.24 10.26
N LYS A 616 -13.24 -74.32 9.46
CA LYS A 616 -13.96 -75.55 9.20
C LYS A 616 -14.59 -75.48 7.82
#